data_96369a762da99366fd1986bbb2604da9
#
_entry.id   96369a762da99366fd1986bbb2604da9
#
_cell.length_a   1.000
_cell.length_b   1.000
_cell.length_c   1.000
_cell.angle_alpha   90.00
_cell.angle_beta   90.00
_cell.angle_gamma   90.00
#
_symmetry.space_group_name_H-M   'P 1'
#
loop_
_entity.id
_entity.type
_entity.pdbx_description
1 polymer ?
#
loop_
_entity_poly.entity_id
_entity_poly.type
_entity_poly.pdbx_seq_one_letter_code
_entity_poly.pdbx_strand_id
1 'polypeptide(L)'
;MIRNKQKGFALVLSLVLLLAMSLMGGALIVIASSDHQGNNSSDEYQQTFYVAETALMQGEKSLLDKMLGPINTASGVRDTDGRFIPRNQELTDPAPNQTPCYKSFRNLTRAADFRVIEQVENQNFYDLIQPIFTDTTFPLNPTVDTAAAIRAEEEKLQRFRYEFFSVNSGTATYKGTGISLKKTSGATQRQGSAYRIYGCGMMGNVNNPEILVPLETIVILSH
;
A
#
# COMPACT_ATOMS: atom_id res chain seq x y z
N MET A 1 72.06 -29.21 -22.05
CA MET A 1 71.76 -27.75 -21.85
C MET A 1 70.44 -27.35 -22.39
N ILE A 2 69.28 -27.70 -21.70
CA ILE A 2 67.95 -27.37 -22.14
C ILE A 2 67.12 -26.92 -20.90
N ARG A 3 67.58 -25.95 -20.15
CA ARG A 3 66.93 -25.58 -18.87
C ARG A 3 66.48 -24.13 -18.77
N ASN A 4 66.63 -23.29 -19.79
CA ASN A 4 66.37 -21.87 -19.72
C ASN A 4 65.11 -21.39 -20.48
N LYS A 5 64.41 -22.26 -21.23
CA LYS A 5 63.19 -21.88 -21.96
C LYS A 5 61.87 -21.97 -21.12
N GLN A 6 61.92 -22.65 -19.97
CA GLN A 6 60.70 -22.87 -19.15
C GLN A 6 60.39 -21.72 -18.22
N LYS A 7 61.31 -20.83 -17.87
CA LYS A 7 61.11 -19.71 -16.96
C LYS A 7 60.15 -18.63 -17.53
N GLY A 8 60.19 -18.39 -18.84
CA GLY A 8 59.36 -17.42 -19.51
C GLY A 8 57.88 -17.89 -19.65
N PHE A 9 57.69 -19.20 -19.87
CA PHE A 9 56.34 -19.77 -20.00
C PHE A 9 55.55 -19.73 -18.68
N ALA A 10 56.19 -20.01 -17.55
CA ALA A 10 55.54 -19.94 -16.24
C ALA A 10 55.09 -18.52 -15.88
N LEU A 11 55.87 -17.51 -16.28
CA LEU A 11 55.51 -16.10 -16.04
C LEU A 11 54.31 -15.67 -16.87
N VAL A 12 54.22 -16.05 -18.15
CA VAL A 12 53.08 -15.80 -19.01
C VAL A 12 51.85 -16.52 -18.50
N LEU A 13 51.95 -17.78 -18.08
CA LEU A 13 50.84 -18.56 -17.55
C LEU A 13 50.31 -17.93 -16.26
N SER A 14 51.15 -17.49 -15.34
CA SER A 14 50.73 -16.82 -14.10
C SER A 14 50.03 -15.49 -14.36
N LEU A 15 50.49 -14.75 -15.38
CA LEU A 15 49.86 -13.46 -15.77
C LEU A 15 48.49 -13.67 -16.39
N VAL A 16 48.32 -14.69 -17.24
CA VAL A 16 47.02 -15.06 -17.81
C VAL A 16 46.06 -15.55 -16.72
N LEU A 17 46.52 -16.34 -15.76
CA LEU A 17 45.72 -16.81 -14.63
C LEU A 17 45.27 -15.65 -13.74
N LEU A 18 46.17 -14.71 -13.43
CA LEU A 18 45.82 -13.49 -12.68
C LEU A 18 44.78 -12.64 -13.41
N LEU A 19 44.95 -12.48 -14.72
CA LEU A 19 43.99 -11.75 -15.55
C LEU A 19 42.62 -12.43 -15.55
N ALA A 20 42.56 -13.76 -15.69
CA ALA A 20 41.31 -14.50 -15.66
C ALA A 20 40.61 -14.40 -14.30
N MET A 21 41.37 -14.52 -13.19
CA MET A 21 40.80 -14.35 -11.84
C MET A 21 40.32 -12.93 -11.60
N SER A 22 40.99 -11.91 -12.10
CA SER A 22 40.55 -10.52 -11.98
C SER A 22 39.25 -10.26 -12.75
N LEU A 23 39.13 -10.83 -13.95
CA LEU A 23 37.88 -10.71 -14.75
C LEU A 23 36.71 -11.42 -14.08
N MET A 24 36.92 -12.62 -13.52
CA MET A 24 35.88 -13.34 -12.79
C MET A 24 35.47 -12.61 -11.52
N GLY A 25 36.44 -12.07 -10.76
CA GLY A 25 36.14 -11.27 -9.56
C GLY A 25 35.36 -10.00 -9.88
N GLY A 26 35.72 -9.28 -10.96
CA GLY A 26 34.98 -8.11 -11.44
C GLY A 26 33.56 -8.46 -11.86
N ALA A 27 33.36 -9.56 -12.57
CA ALA A 27 32.01 -10.01 -12.96
C ALA A 27 31.12 -10.33 -11.75
N LEU A 28 31.69 -11.01 -10.73
CA LEU A 28 30.95 -11.33 -9.51
C LEU A 28 30.49 -10.06 -8.73
N ILE A 29 31.35 -9.03 -8.69
CA ILE A 29 30.98 -7.75 -8.04
C ILE A 29 29.83 -7.08 -8.75
N VAL A 30 29.83 -7.08 -10.10
CA VAL A 30 28.73 -6.49 -10.88
C VAL A 30 27.43 -7.25 -10.65
N ILE A 31 27.46 -8.58 -10.65
CA ILE A 31 26.27 -9.40 -10.39
C ILE A 31 25.75 -9.15 -8.97
N ALA A 32 26.60 -9.18 -7.96
CA ALA A 32 26.20 -8.93 -6.58
C ALA A 32 25.62 -7.53 -6.37
N SER A 33 26.16 -6.52 -7.05
CA SER A 33 25.61 -5.15 -7.02
C SER A 33 24.23 -5.07 -7.66
N SER A 34 24.01 -5.79 -8.77
CA SER A 34 22.71 -5.85 -9.44
C SER A 34 21.67 -6.56 -8.58
N ASP A 35 22.02 -7.65 -7.92
CA ASP A 35 21.14 -8.38 -7.00
C ASP A 35 20.75 -7.53 -5.80
N HIS A 36 21.69 -6.76 -5.25
CA HIS A 36 21.40 -5.83 -4.16
C HIS A 36 20.39 -4.74 -4.57
N GLN A 37 20.53 -4.17 -5.76
CA GLN A 37 19.57 -3.19 -6.28
C GLN A 37 18.19 -3.81 -6.52
N GLY A 38 18.17 -5.03 -7.08
CA GLY A 38 16.92 -5.76 -7.31
C GLY A 38 16.15 -6.06 -6.02
N ASN A 39 16.87 -6.50 -4.98
CA ASN A 39 16.25 -6.75 -3.67
C ASN A 39 15.70 -5.48 -3.03
N ASN A 40 16.44 -4.37 -3.06
CA ASN A 40 15.99 -3.12 -2.48
C ASN A 40 14.70 -2.60 -3.16
N SER A 41 14.63 -2.65 -4.49
CA SER A 41 13.43 -2.23 -5.22
C SER A 41 12.23 -3.15 -4.96
N SER A 42 12.48 -4.45 -4.75
CA SER A 42 11.43 -5.40 -4.35
C SER A 42 10.87 -5.10 -2.96
N ASP A 43 11.73 -4.77 -2.01
CA ASP A 43 11.33 -4.40 -0.65
C ASP A 43 10.52 -3.10 -0.65
N GLU A 44 10.96 -2.09 -1.39
CA GLU A 44 10.24 -0.82 -1.53
C GLU A 44 8.85 -1.01 -2.17
N TYR A 45 8.75 -1.89 -3.18
CA TYR A 45 7.45 -2.23 -3.77
C TYR A 45 6.54 -2.95 -2.77
N GLN A 46 7.05 -3.92 -2.00
CA GLN A 46 6.27 -4.62 -0.97
C GLN A 46 5.78 -3.66 0.12
N GLN A 47 6.64 -2.77 0.60
CA GLN A 47 6.26 -1.74 1.57
C GLN A 47 5.16 -0.84 1.01
N THR A 48 5.31 -0.38 -0.24
CA THR A 48 4.30 0.45 -0.92
C THR A 48 2.98 -0.30 -1.10
N PHE A 49 3.02 -1.62 -1.33
CA PHE A 49 1.83 -2.46 -1.39
C PHE A 49 1.08 -2.50 -0.04
N TYR A 50 1.78 -2.69 1.09
CA TYR A 50 1.16 -2.61 2.42
C TYR A 50 0.57 -1.23 2.72
N VAL A 51 1.22 -0.18 2.25
CA VAL A 51 0.67 1.19 2.34
C VAL A 51 -0.63 1.31 1.53
N ALA A 52 -0.71 0.69 0.35
CA ALA A 52 -1.93 0.66 -0.46
C ALA A 52 -3.06 -0.15 0.21
N GLU A 53 -2.75 -1.30 0.82
CA GLU A 53 -3.73 -2.04 1.62
C GLU A 53 -4.24 -1.21 2.80
N THR A 54 -3.36 -0.48 3.46
CA THR A 54 -3.73 0.44 4.54
C THR A 54 -4.65 1.55 4.03
N ALA A 55 -4.40 2.09 2.83
CA ALA A 55 -5.29 3.06 2.20
C ALA A 55 -6.71 2.51 2.01
N LEU A 56 -6.84 1.25 1.54
CA LEU A 56 -8.14 0.59 1.41
C LEU A 56 -8.84 0.44 2.77
N MET A 57 -8.13 0.01 3.80
CA MET A 57 -8.69 -0.14 5.15
C MET A 57 -9.14 1.20 5.74
N GLN A 58 -8.40 2.28 5.52
CA GLN A 58 -8.79 3.62 5.93
C GLN A 58 -10.03 4.11 5.16
N GLY A 59 -10.10 3.84 3.86
CA GLY A 59 -11.27 4.14 3.03
C GLY A 59 -12.51 3.35 3.48
N GLU A 60 -12.36 2.07 3.81
CA GLU A 60 -13.45 1.25 4.36
C GLU A 60 -13.92 1.77 5.71
N LYS A 61 -13.00 2.06 6.63
CA LYS A 61 -13.32 2.64 7.93
C LYS A 61 -14.05 3.96 7.77
N SER A 62 -13.56 4.87 6.95
CA SER A 62 -14.20 6.17 6.70
C SER A 62 -15.60 6.01 6.12
N LEU A 63 -15.78 5.12 5.14
CA LEU A 63 -17.11 4.80 4.58
C LEU A 63 -18.04 4.25 5.65
N LEU A 64 -17.59 3.30 6.47
CA LEU A 64 -18.39 2.72 7.55
C LEU A 64 -18.77 3.76 8.61
N ASP A 65 -17.85 4.63 8.98
CA ASP A 65 -18.09 5.69 9.96
C ASP A 65 -19.11 6.73 9.44
N LYS A 66 -19.06 7.03 8.16
CA LYS A 66 -20.06 7.90 7.52
C LYS A 66 -21.45 7.27 7.42
N MET A 67 -21.51 5.99 7.09
CA MET A 67 -22.79 5.29 6.86
C MET A 67 -23.44 4.78 8.14
N LEU A 68 -22.66 4.28 9.09
CA LEU A 68 -23.13 3.65 10.31
C LEU A 68 -22.92 4.49 11.58
N GLY A 69 -22.16 5.57 11.45
CA GLY A 69 -21.71 6.42 12.53
C GLY A 69 -20.34 5.99 13.09
N PRO A 70 -19.56 6.95 13.60
CA PRO A 70 -18.24 6.68 14.15
C PRO A 70 -18.33 5.82 15.41
N ILE A 71 -17.30 5.02 15.67
CA ILE A 71 -17.20 4.24 16.90
C ILE A 71 -16.76 5.16 18.04
N ASN A 72 -17.55 5.23 19.09
CA ASN A 72 -17.14 5.88 20.33
C ASN A 72 -16.07 5.01 21.01
N THR A 73 -14.85 5.55 21.13
CA THR A 73 -13.70 4.82 21.68
C THR A 73 -13.86 4.42 23.15
N ALA A 74 -14.68 5.16 23.91
CA ALA A 74 -14.92 4.86 25.33
C ALA A 74 -15.94 3.73 25.55
N SER A 75 -16.98 3.65 24.71
CA SER A 75 -18.06 2.68 24.86
C SER A 75 -17.99 1.51 23.88
N GLY A 76 -17.17 1.61 22.82
CA GLY A 76 -17.12 0.64 21.73
C GLY A 76 -18.38 0.61 20.85
N VAL A 77 -19.36 1.48 21.10
CA VAL A 77 -20.64 1.53 20.38
C VAL A 77 -20.59 2.61 19.31
N ARG A 78 -21.25 2.38 18.17
CA ARG A 78 -21.34 3.38 17.11
C ARG A 78 -22.30 4.50 17.50
N ASP A 79 -21.89 5.73 17.25
CA ASP A 79 -22.70 6.93 17.41
C ASP A 79 -23.62 7.07 16.17
N THR A 80 -24.88 6.66 16.37
CA THR A 80 -25.88 6.70 15.28
C THR A 80 -26.32 8.10 14.90
N ASP A 81 -26.11 9.10 15.73
CA ASP A 81 -26.47 10.49 15.46
C ASP A 81 -25.41 11.17 14.58
N GLY A 82 -24.17 10.66 14.61
CA GLY A 82 -23.06 11.09 13.75
C GLY A 82 -23.07 10.47 12.34
N ARG A 83 -24.14 9.77 11.96
CA ARG A 83 -24.25 9.20 10.61
C ARG A 83 -24.42 10.27 9.54
N PHE A 84 -23.58 10.24 8.54
CA PHE A 84 -23.84 10.92 7.27
C PHE A 84 -24.51 9.91 6.32
N ILE A 85 -25.84 9.87 6.34
CA ILE A 85 -26.60 9.09 5.35
C ILE A 85 -26.65 9.95 4.09
N PRO A 86 -26.02 9.57 2.97
CA PRO A 86 -26.26 10.22 1.72
C PRO A 86 -27.72 9.87 1.33
N ARG A 87 -28.66 10.69 1.78
CA ARG A 87 -29.96 10.70 1.13
C ARG A 87 -29.68 11.04 -0.32
N ASN A 88 -30.46 10.53 -1.25
CA ASN A 88 -30.46 10.77 -2.70
C ASN A 88 -30.26 12.24 -3.13
N GLN A 89 -29.64 13.03 -2.31
CA GLN A 89 -29.16 14.35 -2.65
C GLN A 89 -28.14 14.13 -3.75
N GLU A 90 -28.40 14.80 -4.83
CA GLU A 90 -27.41 15.04 -5.86
C GLU A 90 -26.12 15.42 -5.15
N LEU A 91 -25.16 14.50 -5.11
CA LEU A 91 -23.82 14.79 -4.65
C LEU A 91 -23.30 15.80 -5.67
N THR A 92 -23.47 17.08 -5.37
CA THR A 92 -22.92 18.19 -6.14
C THR A 92 -21.45 18.39 -5.80
N ASP A 93 -20.77 17.29 -5.52
CA ASP A 93 -19.36 17.36 -5.22
C ASP A 93 -18.58 17.79 -6.45
N PRO A 94 -17.58 18.67 -6.28
CA PRO A 94 -16.68 19.03 -7.34
C PRO A 94 -16.09 17.79 -7.96
N ALA A 95 -15.74 17.86 -9.23
CA ALA A 95 -15.04 16.78 -9.90
C ALA A 95 -13.82 16.34 -9.06
N PRO A 96 -13.57 15.03 -8.93
CA PRO A 96 -12.48 14.54 -8.12
C PRO A 96 -11.15 15.15 -8.57
N ASN A 97 -10.29 15.44 -7.61
CA ASN A 97 -8.97 15.96 -7.91
C ASN A 97 -8.16 14.96 -8.71
N GLN A 98 -7.46 15.45 -9.71
CA GLN A 98 -6.68 14.68 -10.67
C GLN A 98 -5.32 14.27 -10.09
N THR A 99 -5.34 13.58 -8.94
CA THR A 99 -4.14 13.06 -8.29
C THR A 99 -3.50 11.91 -9.06
N PRO A 100 -2.24 11.55 -8.80
CA PRO A 100 -1.62 10.36 -9.39
C PRO A 100 -2.42 9.08 -9.12
N CYS A 101 -2.98 8.94 -7.90
CA CYS A 101 -3.84 7.82 -7.55
C CYS A 101 -5.08 7.77 -8.43
N TYR A 102 -5.85 8.85 -8.52
CA TYR A 102 -7.04 8.89 -9.35
C TYR A 102 -6.76 8.57 -10.82
N LYS A 103 -5.67 9.11 -11.36
CA LYS A 103 -5.25 8.87 -12.74
C LYS A 103 -4.79 7.44 -13.02
N SER A 104 -4.37 6.69 -12.00
CA SER A 104 -3.92 5.29 -12.17
C SER A 104 -5.06 4.35 -12.56
N PHE A 105 -6.30 4.71 -12.22
CA PHE A 105 -7.49 3.93 -12.55
C PHE A 105 -8.10 4.38 -13.88
N ARG A 106 -7.62 3.83 -14.98
CA ARG A 106 -7.97 4.24 -16.36
C ARG A 106 -9.46 4.18 -16.69
N ASN A 107 -10.22 3.31 -16.05
CA ASN A 107 -11.65 3.12 -16.34
C ASN A 107 -12.53 4.22 -15.74
N LEU A 108 -12.04 4.95 -14.74
CA LEU A 108 -12.79 5.98 -14.04
C LEU A 108 -12.89 7.28 -14.83
N THR A 109 -11.86 7.63 -15.56
CA THR A 109 -11.77 8.89 -16.32
C THR A 109 -12.74 8.96 -17.50
N ARG A 110 -13.41 7.84 -17.85
CA ARG A 110 -14.35 7.76 -18.97
C ARG A 110 -15.82 7.84 -18.57
N ALA A 111 -16.14 7.72 -17.29
CA ALA A 111 -17.52 7.76 -16.81
C ALA A 111 -17.91 9.21 -16.49
N ALA A 112 -18.78 9.82 -17.32
CA ALA A 112 -19.27 11.17 -17.13
C ALA A 112 -20.06 11.35 -15.82
N ASP A 113 -20.57 10.24 -15.22
CA ASP A 113 -21.40 10.23 -14.03
C ASP A 113 -20.68 9.70 -12.78
N PHE A 114 -19.36 9.71 -12.80
CA PHE A 114 -18.55 9.18 -11.70
C PHE A 114 -18.54 10.16 -10.52
N ARG A 115 -19.33 9.84 -9.49
CA ARG A 115 -19.44 10.67 -8.29
C ARG A 115 -18.62 10.07 -7.15
N VAL A 116 -17.65 10.83 -6.70
CA VAL A 116 -16.84 10.48 -5.54
C VAL A 116 -17.58 10.89 -4.27
N ILE A 117 -17.74 9.93 -3.35
CA ILE A 117 -18.33 10.17 -2.03
C ILE A 117 -17.32 10.89 -1.13
N GLU A 118 -16.08 10.46 -1.23
CA GLU A 118 -14.97 10.97 -0.46
C GLU A 118 -13.67 10.78 -1.23
N GLN A 119 -12.80 11.76 -1.14
CA GLN A 119 -11.42 11.67 -1.62
C GLN A 119 -10.51 12.20 -0.53
N VAL A 120 -9.55 11.38 -0.10
CA VAL A 120 -8.50 11.74 0.86
C VAL A 120 -7.17 11.65 0.14
N GLU A 121 -6.50 12.79 0.05
CA GLU A 121 -5.32 12.96 -0.78
C GLU A 121 -4.06 13.04 0.06
N ASN A 122 -2.98 12.50 -0.47
CA ASN A 122 -1.62 12.77 -0.04
C ASN A 122 -1.39 12.68 1.48
N GLN A 123 -1.94 11.66 2.12
CA GLN A 123 -1.71 11.42 3.54
C GLN A 123 -0.34 10.78 3.77
N ASN A 124 0.35 11.23 4.81
CA ASN A 124 1.61 10.62 5.20
C ASN A 124 1.34 9.30 5.93
N PHE A 125 1.97 8.22 5.50
CA PHE A 125 1.83 6.93 6.15
C PHE A 125 2.39 6.92 7.57
N TYR A 126 3.47 7.65 7.81
CA TYR A 126 4.07 7.79 9.14
C TYR A 126 3.10 8.35 10.18
N ASP A 127 2.29 9.35 9.82
CA ASP A 127 1.31 9.96 10.73
C ASP A 127 0.28 8.96 11.24
N LEU A 128 -0.06 7.96 10.41
CA LEU A 128 -0.99 6.90 10.79
C LEU A 128 -0.39 5.91 11.79
N ILE A 129 0.90 5.60 11.66
CA ILE A 129 1.56 4.59 12.49
C ILE A 129 2.30 5.20 13.68
N GLN A 130 2.53 6.51 13.69
CA GLN A 130 3.19 7.23 14.77
C GLN A 130 2.63 6.89 16.16
N PRO A 131 1.30 6.78 16.37
CA PRO A 131 0.75 6.41 17.67
C PRO A 131 1.22 5.04 18.18
N ILE A 132 1.54 4.12 17.25
CA ILE A 132 2.05 2.78 17.59
C ILE A 132 3.48 2.87 18.11
N PHE A 133 4.31 3.75 17.51
CA PHE A 133 5.70 3.96 17.95
C PHE A 133 5.79 4.68 19.29
N THR A 134 4.80 5.51 19.61
CA THR A 134 4.74 6.26 20.88
C THR A 134 4.02 5.48 21.99
N ASP A 135 3.36 4.37 21.66
CA ASP A 135 2.68 3.55 22.64
C ASP A 135 3.70 2.77 23.48
N THR A 136 3.75 3.10 24.77
CA THR A 136 4.64 2.43 25.73
C THR A 136 4.27 0.98 26.00
N THR A 137 3.09 0.51 25.57
CA THR A 137 2.65 -0.89 25.71
C THR A 137 3.30 -1.80 24.67
N PHE A 138 3.80 -1.25 23.57
CA PHE A 138 4.58 -1.95 22.56
C PHE A 138 5.96 -1.28 22.39
N PRO A 139 6.84 -1.36 23.39
CA PRO A 139 8.15 -0.79 23.24
C PRO A 139 8.85 -1.52 22.10
N LEU A 140 9.14 -0.81 21.02
CA LEU A 140 10.26 -1.13 20.14
C LEU A 140 11.43 -1.33 21.10
N ASN A 141 11.99 -2.51 21.14
CA ASN A 141 12.89 -2.98 22.20
C ASN A 141 13.91 -1.87 22.62
N PRO A 142 13.69 -1.14 23.74
CA PRO A 142 14.49 0.03 24.09
C PRO A 142 15.93 -0.30 24.42
N THR A 143 16.28 -1.58 24.49
CA THR A 143 17.64 -2.05 24.76
C THR A 143 18.49 -2.22 23.48
N VAL A 144 17.86 -2.22 22.31
CA VAL A 144 18.54 -2.46 21.01
C VAL A 144 18.44 -1.23 20.09
N ASP A 145 17.33 -0.48 20.17
CA ASP A 145 17.09 0.62 19.27
C ASP A 145 17.63 1.93 19.84
N THR A 146 18.75 2.38 19.30
CA THR A 146 19.26 3.72 19.61
C THR A 146 18.31 4.78 19.04
N ALA A 147 18.24 5.95 19.68
CA ALA A 147 17.45 7.09 19.19
C ALA A 147 17.79 7.46 17.72
N ALA A 148 18.99 7.15 17.27
CA ALA A 148 19.42 7.35 15.88
C ALA A 148 18.77 6.32 14.93
N ALA A 149 18.64 5.06 15.34
CA ALA A 149 17.98 4.02 14.54
C ALA A 149 16.49 4.30 14.38
N ILE A 150 15.83 4.75 15.45
CA ILE A 150 14.41 5.15 15.41
C ILE A 150 14.21 6.30 14.43
N ARG A 151 15.04 7.36 14.48
CA ARG A 151 14.93 8.49 13.54
C ARG A 151 15.18 8.07 12.10
N ALA A 152 16.12 7.19 11.85
CA ALA A 152 16.37 6.68 10.49
C ALA A 152 15.16 5.91 9.93
N GLU A 153 14.45 5.14 10.77
CA GLU A 153 13.24 4.45 10.37
C GLU A 153 12.07 5.42 10.16
N GLU A 154 11.94 6.44 11.02
CA GLU A 154 10.96 7.52 10.84
C GLU A 154 11.14 8.24 9.49
N GLU A 155 12.37 8.66 9.17
CA GLU A 155 12.68 9.33 7.90
C GLU A 155 12.35 8.43 6.69
N LYS A 156 12.62 7.14 6.82
CA LYS A 156 12.29 6.17 5.78
C LYS A 156 10.78 6.03 5.58
N LEU A 157 10.01 5.95 6.67
CA LEU A 157 8.56 5.82 6.63
C LEU A 157 7.87 7.08 6.11
N GLN A 158 8.44 8.27 6.31
CA GLN A 158 7.94 9.53 5.78
C GLN A 158 7.97 9.62 4.24
N ARG A 159 8.72 8.74 3.57
CA ARG A 159 8.72 8.64 2.11
C ARG A 159 7.45 8.01 1.54
N PHE A 160 6.68 7.30 2.38
CA PHE A 160 5.48 6.62 1.99
C PHE A 160 4.25 7.47 2.24
N ARG A 161 3.35 7.48 1.26
CA ARG A 161 2.09 8.23 1.28
C ARG A 161 0.98 7.35 0.79
N TYR A 162 -0.24 7.68 1.21
CA TYR A 162 -1.42 6.99 0.73
C TYR A 162 -2.53 7.97 0.34
N GLU A 163 -3.35 7.52 -0.58
CA GLU A 163 -4.56 8.19 -1.01
C GLU A 163 -5.67 7.15 -1.13
N PHE A 164 -6.90 7.58 -0.89
CA PHE A 164 -8.06 6.76 -1.22
C PHE A 164 -9.24 7.63 -1.64
N PHE A 165 -10.13 7.04 -2.40
CA PHE A 165 -11.44 7.61 -2.70
C PHE A 165 -12.50 6.52 -2.80
N SER A 166 -13.74 6.86 -2.46
CA SER A 166 -14.87 5.95 -2.48
C SER A 166 -15.97 6.44 -3.41
N VAL A 167 -16.66 5.49 -4.04
CA VAL A 167 -17.75 5.78 -4.97
C VAL A 167 -18.93 4.83 -4.74
N ASN A 168 -20.12 5.29 -5.05
CA ASN A 168 -21.29 4.44 -5.07
C ASN A 168 -21.33 3.64 -6.39
N SER A 169 -21.31 2.31 -6.28
CA SER A 169 -21.39 1.39 -7.42
C SER A 169 -22.80 0.88 -7.69
N GLY A 170 -23.80 1.42 -7.01
CA GLY A 170 -25.20 1.03 -7.18
C GLY A 170 -25.66 -0.02 -6.17
N THR A 171 -26.61 -0.85 -6.58
CA THR A 171 -27.19 -1.90 -5.74
C THR A 171 -26.53 -3.24 -6.01
N ALA A 172 -26.29 -4.00 -4.96
CA ALA A 172 -25.77 -5.37 -5.07
C ALA A 172 -26.60 -6.32 -4.20
N THR A 173 -26.62 -7.58 -4.64
CA THR A 173 -27.22 -8.65 -3.85
C THR A 173 -26.14 -9.39 -3.09
N TYR A 174 -26.36 -9.66 -1.81
CA TYR A 174 -25.43 -10.42 -0.99
C TYR A 174 -26.12 -11.52 -0.20
N LYS A 175 -25.38 -12.55 0.12
CA LYS A 175 -25.83 -13.60 1.03
C LYS A 175 -25.44 -13.17 2.44
N GLY A 176 -26.44 -12.91 3.30
CA GLY A 176 -26.17 -12.55 4.70
C GLY A 176 -25.43 -13.68 5.42
N THR A 177 -24.29 -13.36 6.03
CA THR A 177 -23.61 -14.25 6.97
C THR A 177 -24.37 -14.22 8.30
N GLY A 178 -24.82 -15.36 8.79
CA GLY A 178 -25.52 -15.45 10.07
C GLY A 178 -26.85 -16.20 10.06
N ILE A 179 -27.17 -16.84 8.95
CA ILE A 179 -28.34 -17.71 8.89
C ILE A 179 -27.93 -19.06 9.50
N SER A 180 -28.58 -19.40 10.60
CA SER A 180 -28.53 -20.75 11.19
C SER A 180 -28.72 -21.80 10.09
N LEU A 181 -27.87 -22.83 10.04
CA LEU A 181 -27.88 -23.95 9.11
C LEU A 181 -29.26 -24.63 8.97
N LYS A 182 -30.20 -24.32 9.83
CA LYS A 182 -31.57 -24.87 9.86
C LYS A 182 -32.55 -24.19 8.90
N LYS A 183 -32.16 -23.11 8.19
CA LYS A 183 -33.01 -22.37 7.22
C LYS A 183 -32.39 -22.32 5.83
N THR A 184 -32.01 -23.47 5.28
CA THR A 184 -31.40 -23.58 3.95
C THR A 184 -32.36 -23.71 2.79
N SER A 185 -33.65 -23.60 2.98
CA SER A 185 -34.63 -23.63 1.88
C SER A 185 -35.11 -22.25 1.53
N GLY A 186 -34.32 -21.51 0.83
CA GLY A 186 -34.62 -20.17 0.31
C GLY A 186 -33.53 -19.21 0.70
N ALA A 187 -32.45 -19.18 -0.09
CA ALA A 187 -31.43 -18.17 0.01
C ALA A 187 -32.10 -16.82 -0.31
N THR A 188 -32.64 -16.14 0.69
CA THR A 188 -33.12 -14.77 0.55
C THR A 188 -31.91 -13.91 0.25
N GLN A 189 -31.74 -13.62 -1.04
CA GLN A 189 -30.80 -12.60 -1.47
C GLN A 189 -31.26 -11.29 -0.87
N ARG A 190 -30.41 -10.70 -0.06
CA ARG A 190 -30.65 -9.36 0.49
C ARG A 190 -30.06 -8.34 -0.47
N GLN A 191 -30.76 -7.24 -0.63
CA GLN A 191 -30.25 -6.10 -1.38
C GLN A 191 -29.48 -5.18 -0.44
N GLY A 192 -28.42 -4.60 -0.95
CA GLY A 192 -27.61 -3.61 -0.27
C GLY A 192 -27.03 -2.62 -1.26
N SER A 193 -26.49 -1.52 -0.76
CA SER A 193 -25.72 -0.58 -1.57
C SER A 193 -24.28 -1.06 -1.67
N ALA A 194 -23.78 -1.14 -2.91
CA ALA A 194 -22.39 -1.45 -3.19
C ALA A 194 -21.57 -0.17 -3.30
N TYR A 195 -20.46 -0.16 -2.61
CA TYR A 195 -19.49 0.92 -2.65
C TYR A 195 -18.15 0.35 -3.10
N ARG A 196 -17.49 1.08 -3.97
CA ARG A 196 -16.16 0.72 -4.42
C ARG A 196 -15.18 1.71 -3.83
N ILE A 197 -14.13 1.18 -3.23
CA ILE A 197 -13.06 1.94 -2.62
C ILE A 197 -11.81 1.70 -3.44
N TYR A 198 -11.16 2.78 -3.81
CA TYR A 198 -9.90 2.80 -4.51
C TYR A 198 -8.86 3.37 -3.59
N GLY A 199 -7.76 2.65 -3.40
CA GLY A 199 -6.67 3.05 -2.54
C GLY A 199 -5.34 2.93 -3.28
N CYS A 200 -4.42 3.83 -2.99
CA CYS A 200 -3.08 3.80 -3.53
C CYS A 200 -2.05 3.97 -2.42
N GLY A 201 -1.03 3.13 -2.47
CA GLY A 201 0.24 3.40 -1.82
C GLY A 201 1.19 4.07 -2.79
N MET A 202 1.95 5.03 -2.31
CA MET A 202 2.90 5.78 -3.10
C MET A 202 4.20 5.95 -2.33
N MET A 203 5.32 5.89 -3.03
CA MET A 203 6.63 6.20 -2.49
C MET A 203 7.28 7.31 -3.32
N GLY A 204 7.93 8.26 -2.66
CA GLY A 204 8.66 9.35 -3.29
C GLY A 204 7.84 10.64 -3.40
N ASN A 205 7.96 11.32 -4.54
CA ASN A 205 7.35 12.63 -4.74
C ASN A 205 5.83 12.55 -4.94
N VAL A 206 5.08 13.47 -4.31
CA VAL A 206 3.61 13.53 -4.35
C VAL A 206 3.04 13.59 -5.78
N ASN A 207 3.64 14.40 -6.63
CA ASN A 207 3.12 14.63 -7.99
C ASN A 207 3.63 13.61 -9.02
N ASN A 208 4.75 12.98 -8.71
CA ASN A 208 5.39 11.98 -9.57
C ASN A 208 6.03 10.91 -8.67
N PRO A 209 5.24 9.98 -8.12
CA PRO A 209 5.76 8.93 -7.26
C PRO A 209 6.69 7.99 -8.05
N GLU A 210 7.76 7.55 -7.39
CA GLU A 210 8.70 6.57 -7.93
C GLU A 210 8.03 5.19 -8.03
N ILE A 211 7.23 4.86 -7.02
CA ILE A 211 6.40 3.64 -6.99
C ILE A 211 4.98 4.07 -6.66
N LEU A 212 4.01 3.56 -7.42
CA LEU A 212 2.59 3.72 -7.18
C LEU A 212 1.90 2.38 -7.33
N VAL A 213 1.21 1.94 -6.27
CA VAL A 213 0.47 0.69 -6.23
C VAL A 213 -1.01 0.99 -6.05
N PRO A 214 -1.84 0.87 -7.10
CA PRO A 214 -3.28 1.05 -7.02
C PRO A 214 -3.97 -0.27 -6.65
N LEU A 215 -4.90 -0.22 -5.70
CA LEU A 215 -5.74 -1.34 -5.27
C LEU A 215 -7.21 -0.92 -5.23
N GLU A 216 -8.11 -1.87 -5.42
CA GLU A 216 -9.55 -1.65 -5.28
C GLU A 216 -10.22 -2.72 -4.43
N THR A 217 -11.28 -2.33 -3.72
CA THR A 217 -12.15 -3.24 -2.98
C THR A 217 -13.62 -2.83 -3.10
N ILE A 218 -14.52 -3.76 -2.86
CA ILE A 218 -15.96 -3.54 -2.88
C ILE A 218 -16.53 -3.85 -1.50
N VAL A 219 -17.27 -2.90 -0.95
CA VAL A 219 -17.99 -3.03 0.31
C VAL A 219 -19.48 -2.99 0.02
N ILE A 220 -20.24 -3.95 0.56
CA ILE A 220 -21.71 -3.99 0.41
C ILE A 220 -22.32 -3.74 1.78
N LEU A 221 -23.05 -2.66 1.89
CA LEU A 221 -23.79 -2.28 3.10
C LEU A 221 -25.26 -2.68 2.96
N SER A 222 -25.74 -3.44 3.95
CA SER A 222 -27.17 -3.80 4.04
C SER A 222 -28.01 -2.59 4.39
N HIS A 223 -29.16 -2.46 3.75
CA HIS A 223 -30.21 -1.52 4.15
C HIS A 223 -30.97 -2.03 5.37
#